data_d655d7d3112b484cbea629603b2b4337
#
_entry.id   d655d7d3112b484cbea629603b2b4337
#
_cell.length_a   1.000
_cell.length_b   1.000
_cell.length_c   1.000
_cell.angle_alpha   90.00
_cell.angle_beta   90.00
_cell.angle_gamma   90.00
#
_symmetry.space_group_name_H-M   'P 1'
#
loop_
_entity.id
_entity.type
_entity.pdbx_description
1 polymer ?
#
loop_
_entity_poly.entity_id
_entity_poly.type
_entity_poly.pdbx_seq_one_letter_code
_entity_poly.pdbx_strand_id
1 'polypeptide(L)'
;DLQDLTLCGHSMGGLVALDMVLQKNFEAKSIILVNSIYPTRVADALLGKAKAGNGDAANFIIKYGLYRRLLGIRNAFSEGKDLVMLDDLEACNNYQLDLNNLKNLGIPIAIILGDKDRLVDLKAVDNFTAMVPSKTYTMNEVGHFSFLEDPLELSKLISEIV
;
A
#
# COMPACT_ATOMS: atom_id res chain seq x y z
N ASP A 1 -23.54 -1.77 -14.73
CA ASP A 1 -22.45 -0.78 -14.67
C ASP A 1 -22.36 -0.24 -13.26
N LEU A 2 -21.16 -0.31 -12.66
CA LEU A 2 -20.89 0.27 -11.35
C LEU A 2 -20.65 1.78 -11.56
N GLN A 3 -21.33 2.61 -10.77
CA GLN A 3 -21.16 4.07 -10.75
C GLN A 3 -20.66 4.49 -9.35
N ASP A 4 -20.02 5.65 -9.29
CA ASP A 4 -19.55 6.24 -8.02
C ASP A 4 -18.58 5.35 -7.22
N LEU A 5 -17.64 4.70 -7.92
CA LEU A 5 -16.67 3.80 -7.30
C LEU A 5 -15.61 4.54 -6.51
N THR A 6 -15.37 4.10 -5.27
CA THR A 6 -14.16 4.39 -4.53
C THR A 6 -13.20 3.21 -4.67
N LEU A 7 -11.97 3.47 -5.15
CA LEU A 7 -10.92 2.47 -5.21
C LEU A 7 -10.15 2.48 -3.90
N CYS A 8 -10.10 1.33 -3.23
CA CYS A 8 -9.33 1.16 -2.00
C CYS A 8 -8.25 0.11 -2.22
N GLY A 9 -6.99 0.49 -2.08
CA GLY A 9 -5.85 -0.40 -2.31
C GLY A 9 -4.86 -0.40 -1.16
N HIS A 10 -4.47 -1.60 -0.70
CA HIS A 10 -3.44 -1.80 0.32
C HIS A 10 -2.09 -2.12 -0.34
N SER A 11 -1.02 -1.47 0.11
CA SER A 11 0.35 -1.70 -0.35
C SER A 11 0.43 -1.65 -1.89
N MET A 12 0.87 -2.69 -2.58
CA MET A 12 0.88 -2.78 -4.04
C MET A 12 -0.50 -2.50 -4.66
N GLY A 13 -1.60 -2.92 -4.01
CA GLY A 13 -2.96 -2.63 -4.46
C GLY A 13 -3.26 -1.14 -4.56
N GLY A 14 -2.59 -0.30 -3.78
CA GLY A 14 -2.69 1.15 -3.92
C GLY A 14 -2.05 1.67 -5.22
N LEU A 15 -0.91 1.11 -5.63
CA LEU A 15 -0.30 1.44 -6.92
C LEU A 15 -1.18 0.99 -8.08
N VAL A 16 -1.79 -0.20 -7.96
CA VAL A 16 -2.77 -0.69 -8.95
C VAL A 16 -3.96 0.27 -9.04
N ALA A 17 -4.50 0.74 -7.92
CA ALA A 17 -5.61 1.70 -7.91
C ALA A 17 -5.25 3.02 -8.61
N LEU A 18 -4.02 3.54 -8.39
CA LEU A 18 -3.52 4.72 -9.07
C LEU A 18 -3.38 4.49 -10.59
N ASP A 19 -2.85 3.33 -10.98
CA ASP A 19 -2.67 2.98 -12.40
C ASP A 19 -4.01 2.85 -13.12
N MET A 20 -5.00 2.20 -12.50
CA MET A 20 -6.33 2.00 -13.06
C MET A 20 -7.01 3.32 -13.44
N VAL A 21 -6.92 4.35 -12.60
CA VAL A 21 -7.53 5.66 -12.91
C VAL A 21 -6.76 6.43 -13.99
N LEU A 22 -5.43 6.25 -14.04
CA LEU A 22 -4.60 6.89 -15.06
C LEU A 22 -4.81 6.30 -16.46
N GLN A 23 -5.08 5.01 -16.54
CA GLN A 23 -5.39 4.34 -17.81
C GLN A 23 -6.79 4.68 -18.35
N LYS A 24 -7.59 5.45 -17.58
CA LYS A 24 -8.95 5.89 -17.95
C LYS A 24 -9.90 4.75 -18.35
N ASN A 25 -9.67 3.57 -17.81
CA ASN A 25 -10.51 2.40 -18.09
C ASN A 25 -11.88 2.50 -17.39
N PHE A 26 -12.00 3.38 -16.38
CA PHE A 26 -13.25 3.72 -15.71
C PHE A 26 -13.07 5.01 -14.88
N GLU A 27 -14.20 5.59 -14.47
CA GLU A 27 -14.23 6.76 -13.61
C GLU A 27 -14.32 6.33 -12.13
N ALA A 28 -13.40 6.82 -11.31
CA ALA A 28 -13.45 6.65 -9.87
C ALA A 28 -13.89 7.95 -9.20
N LYS A 29 -14.78 7.85 -8.21
CA LYS A 29 -15.20 8.97 -7.36
C LYS A 29 -14.07 9.42 -6.44
N SER A 30 -13.31 8.46 -5.89
CA SER A 30 -12.20 8.71 -4.98
C SER A 30 -11.24 7.51 -4.92
N ILE A 31 -10.05 7.74 -4.36
CA ILE A 31 -9.03 6.71 -4.14
C ILE A 31 -8.66 6.70 -2.65
N ILE A 32 -8.54 5.52 -2.06
CA ILE A 32 -8.02 5.32 -0.71
C ILE A 32 -6.77 4.44 -0.80
N LEU A 33 -5.62 5.01 -0.43
CA LEU A 33 -4.35 4.31 -0.32
C LEU A 33 -4.18 3.85 1.13
N VAL A 34 -4.17 2.55 1.38
CA VAL A 34 -3.99 1.97 2.71
C VAL A 34 -2.57 1.42 2.82
N ASN A 35 -1.76 1.98 3.72
CA ASN A 35 -0.34 1.61 3.88
C ASN A 35 0.38 1.53 2.51
N SER A 36 0.12 2.50 1.66
CA SER A 36 0.61 2.57 0.28
C SER A 36 0.94 4.00 -0.11
N ILE A 37 1.98 4.17 -0.92
CA ILE A 37 2.40 5.47 -1.46
C ILE A 37 3.23 5.29 -2.74
N TYR A 38 3.26 6.32 -3.57
CA TYR A 38 4.15 6.41 -4.71
C TYR A 38 5.17 7.57 -4.51
N PRO A 39 6.45 7.38 -4.87
CA PRO A 39 7.06 6.14 -5.32
C PRO A 39 7.22 5.12 -4.19
N THR A 40 7.02 3.85 -4.52
CA THR A 40 7.30 2.76 -3.60
C THR A 40 8.74 2.31 -3.78
N ARG A 41 9.53 2.38 -2.70
CA ARG A 41 10.90 1.85 -2.69
C ARG A 41 10.95 0.56 -1.90
N VAL A 42 11.27 -0.51 -2.59
CA VAL A 42 11.48 -1.81 -1.94
C VAL A 42 12.92 -1.91 -1.48
N ALA A 43 13.14 -2.25 -0.20
CA ALA A 43 14.48 -2.38 0.35
C ALA A 43 15.27 -3.49 -0.37
N ASP A 44 16.54 -3.20 -0.74
CA ASP A 44 17.43 -4.16 -1.40
C ASP A 44 17.55 -5.49 -0.62
N ALA A 45 17.55 -5.40 0.72
CA ALA A 45 17.57 -6.56 1.58
C ALA A 45 16.33 -7.46 1.42
N LEU A 46 15.15 -6.87 1.15
CA LEU A 46 13.93 -7.62 0.88
C LEU A 46 13.97 -8.25 -0.51
N LEU A 47 14.38 -7.50 -1.53
CA LEU A 47 14.56 -8.03 -2.89
C LEU A 47 15.57 -9.19 -2.91
N GLY A 48 16.69 -9.05 -2.22
CA GLY A 48 17.70 -10.11 -2.09
C GLY A 48 17.15 -11.38 -1.44
N LYS A 49 16.28 -11.25 -0.42
CA LYS A 49 15.62 -12.38 0.23
C LYS A 49 14.58 -13.05 -0.66
N ALA A 50 13.79 -12.28 -1.37
CA ALA A 50 12.82 -12.81 -2.33
C ALA A 50 13.52 -13.59 -3.45
N LYS A 51 14.63 -13.06 -3.96
CA LYS A 51 15.47 -13.71 -4.99
C LYS A 51 16.10 -15.02 -4.51
N ALA A 52 16.40 -15.14 -3.22
CA ALA A 52 16.94 -16.37 -2.64
C ALA A 52 15.93 -17.53 -2.59
N GLY A 53 14.63 -17.24 -2.61
CA GLY A 53 13.55 -18.24 -2.75
C GLY A 53 13.43 -19.21 -1.56
N ASN A 54 13.81 -18.80 -0.35
CA ASN A 54 13.89 -19.68 0.84
C ASN A 54 12.89 -19.32 1.95
N GLY A 55 11.88 -18.50 1.68
CA GLY A 55 10.88 -18.04 2.66
C GLY A 55 11.32 -16.85 3.53
N ASP A 56 12.54 -16.36 3.37
CA ASP A 56 13.08 -15.26 4.18
C ASP A 56 12.44 -13.91 3.85
N ALA A 57 11.92 -13.72 2.63
CA ALA A 57 11.23 -12.50 2.24
C ALA A 57 9.92 -12.34 3.02
N ALA A 58 9.12 -13.39 3.13
CA ALA A 58 7.90 -13.39 3.93
C ALA A 58 8.19 -13.08 5.40
N ASN A 59 9.23 -13.69 5.98
CA ASN A 59 9.67 -13.41 7.34
C ASN A 59 10.12 -11.96 7.53
N PHE A 60 10.78 -11.37 6.53
CA PHE A 60 11.17 -9.96 6.54
C PHE A 60 9.95 -9.04 6.55
N ILE A 61 8.98 -9.28 5.66
CA ILE A 61 7.75 -8.50 5.58
C ILE A 61 6.97 -8.57 6.89
N ILE A 62 6.82 -9.77 7.47
CA ILE A 62 6.16 -9.96 8.76
C ILE A 62 6.89 -9.20 9.88
N LYS A 63 8.21 -9.29 9.91
CA LYS A 63 9.04 -8.66 10.95
C LYS A 63 8.95 -7.14 10.96
N TYR A 64 8.93 -6.53 9.78
CA TYR A 64 8.96 -5.07 9.63
C TYR A 64 7.58 -4.47 9.35
N GLY A 65 6.66 -5.26 8.82
CA GLY A 65 5.30 -4.82 8.52
C GLY A 65 4.35 -4.91 9.71
N LEU A 66 4.51 -5.88 10.62
CA LEU A 66 3.64 -5.99 11.80
C LEU A 66 4.21 -5.22 13.00
N TYR A 67 3.38 -4.42 13.63
CA TYR A 67 3.63 -3.86 14.95
C TYR A 67 3.10 -4.78 16.05
N ARG A 68 1.84 -5.21 15.94
CA ARG A 68 1.22 -6.15 16.89
C ARG A 68 1.59 -7.59 16.54
N ARG A 69 1.90 -8.39 17.57
CA ARG A 69 2.13 -9.84 17.38
C ARG A 69 0.80 -10.53 17.15
N LEU A 70 0.57 -10.97 15.92
CA LEU A 70 -0.61 -11.76 15.55
C LEU A 70 -0.22 -13.24 15.49
N LEU A 71 -0.88 -14.06 16.31
CA LEU A 71 -0.66 -15.51 16.33
C LEU A 71 -1.16 -16.12 15.01
N GLY A 72 -0.37 -17.04 14.45
CA GLY A 72 -0.75 -17.79 13.23
C GLY A 72 -0.45 -17.12 11.89
N ILE A 73 -0.11 -15.82 11.88
CA ILE A 73 0.11 -15.08 10.62
C ILE A 73 1.32 -15.61 9.81
N ARG A 74 2.32 -16.16 10.50
CA ARG A 74 3.49 -16.76 9.85
C ARG A 74 3.12 -17.89 8.88
N ASN A 75 2.14 -18.71 9.24
CA ASN A 75 1.72 -19.83 8.43
C ASN A 75 0.98 -19.39 7.17
N ALA A 76 0.27 -18.25 7.22
CA ALA A 76 -0.44 -17.71 6.07
C ALA A 76 0.50 -17.14 4.98
N PHE A 77 1.70 -16.68 5.36
CA PHE A 77 2.67 -16.08 4.44
C PHE A 77 3.80 -17.03 3.99
N SER A 78 4.00 -18.17 4.66
CA SER A 78 5.22 -19.00 4.51
C SER A 78 5.15 -20.09 3.46
N GLU A 79 4.02 -20.31 2.79
CA GLU A 79 3.89 -21.40 1.83
C GLU A 79 4.29 -20.99 0.40
N GLY A 80 5.55 -21.22 0.04
CA GLY A 80 6.01 -21.47 -1.32
C GLY A 80 5.88 -20.36 -2.37
N LYS A 81 5.78 -19.07 -1.96
CA LYS A 81 5.41 -17.96 -2.86
C LYS A 81 6.53 -16.94 -3.13
N ASP A 82 7.78 -17.21 -2.76
CA ASP A 82 8.86 -16.22 -2.87
C ASP A 82 9.11 -15.76 -4.33
N LEU A 83 8.93 -16.61 -5.32
CA LEU A 83 9.12 -16.22 -6.73
C LEU A 83 8.05 -15.24 -7.21
N VAL A 84 6.78 -15.49 -6.89
CA VAL A 84 5.69 -14.54 -7.18
C VAL A 84 5.91 -13.24 -6.41
N MET A 85 6.34 -13.34 -5.16
CA MET A 85 6.67 -12.18 -4.34
C MET A 85 7.80 -11.35 -4.93
N LEU A 86 8.82 -11.97 -5.54
CA LEU A 86 9.90 -11.24 -6.20
C LEU A 86 9.36 -10.40 -7.36
N ASP A 87 8.57 -11.00 -8.24
CA ASP A 87 7.98 -10.30 -9.39
C ASP A 87 7.12 -9.12 -8.93
N ASP A 88 6.30 -9.30 -7.89
CA ASP A 88 5.45 -8.25 -7.30
C ASP A 88 6.28 -7.12 -6.68
N LEU A 89 7.34 -7.44 -5.94
CA LEU A 89 8.23 -6.46 -5.32
C LEU A 89 9.03 -5.67 -6.38
N GLU A 90 9.51 -6.34 -7.43
CA GLU A 90 10.18 -5.70 -8.56
C GLU A 90 9.21 -4.80 -9.34
N ALA A 91 7.98 -5.24 -9.55
CA ALA A 91 6.93 -4.44 -10.17
C ALA A 91 6.67 -3.15 -9.38
N CYS A 92 6.51 -3.26 -8.05
CA CYS A 92 6.35 -2.08 -7.17
C CYS A 92 7.54 -1.12 -7.26
N ASN A 93 8.77 -1.67 -7.20
CA ASN A 93 10.00 -0.87 -7.19
C ASN A 93 10.27 -0.17 -8.53
N ASN A 94 9.84 -0.78 -9.64
CA ASN A 94 10.05 -0.29 -11.00
C ASN A 94 8.85 0.49 -11.55
N TYR A 95 7.73 0.52 -10.83
CA TYR A 95 6.54 1.23 -11.27
C TYR A 95 6.81 2.72 -11.45
N GLN A 96 6.40 3.27 -12.57
CA GLN A 96 6.55 4.68 -12.91
C GLN A 96 5.20 5.32 -13.18
N LEU A 97 4.97 6.45 -12.55
CA LEU A 97 3.74 7.21 -12.66
C LEU A 97 4.08 8.70 -12.76
N ASP A 98 3.41 9.42 -13.64
CA ASP A 98 3.50 10.88 -13.69
C ASP A 98 2.48 11.49 -12.70
N LEU A 99 2.99 12.07 -11.62
CA LEU A 99 2.18 12.73 -10.59
C LEU A 99 1.40 13.94 -11.14
N ASN A 100 1.86 14.60 -12.20
CA ASN A 100 1.10 15.68 -12.82
C ASN A 100 -0.15 15.15 -13.49
N ASN A 101 -0.07 14.01 -14.16
CA ASN A 101 -1.25 13.36 -14.75
C ASN A 101 -2.25 12.98 -13.65
N LEU A 102 -1.80 12.43 -12.54
CA LEU A 102 -2.66 12.09 -11.41
C LEU A 102 -3.32 13.34 -10.80
N LYS A 103 -2.54 14.39 -10.57
CA LYS A 103 -3.05 15.69 -10.08
C LYS A 103 -4.13 16.26 -10.99
N ASN A 104 -3.93 16.17 -12.30
CA ASN A 104 -4.84 16.74 -13.31
C ASN A 104 -6.18 15.99 -13.41
N LEU A 105 -6.27 14.76 -12.90
CA LEU A 105 -7.55 14.04 -12.82
C LEU A 105 -8.51 14.67 -11.80
N GLY A 106 -8.00 15.37 -10.80
CA GLY A 106 -8.82 16.03 -9.78
C GLY A 106 -9.59 15.06 -8.88
N ILE A 107 -9.23 13.76 -8.86
CA ILE A 107 -9.88 12.74 -8.04
C ILE A 107 -9.41 12.90 -6.59
N PRO A 108 -10.32 12.97 -5.60
CA PRO A 108 -9.97 13.00 -4.19
C PRO A 108 -9.17 11.76 -3.78
N ILE A 109 -8.04 11.96 -3.11
CA ILE A 109 -7.17 10.88 -2.62
C ILE A 109 -7.06 10.96 -1.11
N ALA A 110 -7.36 9.86 -0.44
CA ALA A 110 -7.09 9.66 0.98
C ALA A 110 -5.94 8.67 1.16
N ILE A 111 -5.07 8.93 2.13
CA ILE A 111 -3.95 8.06 2.48
C ILE A 111 -4.12 7.65 3.94
N ILE A 112 -4.25 6.36 4.22
CA ILE A 112 -4.35 5.80 5.57
C ILE A 112 -3.05 5.08 5.88
N LEU A 113 -2.36 5.46 6.96
CA LEU A 113 -1.07 4.90 7.36
C LEU A 113 -1.10 4.45 8.82
N GLY A 114 -0.45 3.34 9.12
CA GLY A 114 -0.11 2.99 10.50
C GLY A 114 1.13 3.77 10.95
N ASP A 115 1.12 4.33 12.17
CA ASP A 115 2.24 5.10 12.74
C ASP A 115 3.48 4.23 13.04
N LYS A 116 3.34 2.91 13.02
CA LYS A 116 4.40 1.92 13.19
C LYS A 116 4.74 1.17 11.89
N ASP A 117 4.19 1.60 10.76
CA ASP A 117 4.56 1.05 9.46
C ASP A 117 6.04 1.37 9.15
N ARG A 118 6.83 0.33 8.88
CA ARG A 118 8.25 0.44 8.55
C ARG A 118 8.55 0.07 7.10
N LEU A 119 7.50 -0.21 6.31
CA LEU A 119 7.62 -0.54 4.89
C LEU A 119 7.29 0.66 4.01
N VAL A 120 6.45 1.59 4.48
CA VAL A 120 6.14 2.84 3.79
C VAL A 120 7.18 3.90 4.11
N ASP A 121 7.73 4.55 3.08
CA ASP A 121 8.64 5.69 3.23
C ASP A 121 7.85 6.99 3.48
N LEU A 122 7.94 7.54 4.69
CA LEU A 122 7.26 8.79 5.06
C LEU A 122 7.71 9.99 4.21
N LYS A 123 8.97 10.00 3.72
CA LYS A 123 9.42 11.05 2.79
C LYS A 123 8.71 10.95 1.44
N ALA A 124 8.38 9.75 0.99
CA ALA A 124 7.56 9.57 -0.21
C ALA A 124 6.15 10.10 0.01
N VAL A 125 5.58 9.92 1.22
CA VAL A 125 4.27 10.50 1.58
C VAL A 125 4.31 12.03 1.51
N ASP A 126 5.31 12.66 2.12
CA ASP A 126 5.48 14.12 2.09
C ASP A 126 5.64 14.65 0.66
N ASN A 127 6.45 13.99 -0.16
CA ASN A 127 6.64 14.37 -1.56
C ASN A 127 5.36 14.20 -2.39
N PHE A 128 4.63 13.11 -2.18
CA PHE A 128 3.37 12.86 -2.89
C PHE A 128 2.33 13.90 -2.54
N THR A 129 2.10 14.17 -1.25
CA THR A 129 1.10 15.13 -0.77
C THR A 129 1.43 16.58 -1.15
N ALA A 130 2.71 16.91 -1.31
CA ALA A 130 3.14 18.20 -1.82
C ALA A 130 2.78 18.41 -3.31
N MET A 131 2.69 17.36 -4.09
CA MET A 131 2.40 17.43 -5.53
C MET A 131 0.94 17.13 -5.85
N VAL A 132 0.34 16.16 -5.15
CA VAL A 132 -1.02 15.67 -5.40
C VAL A 132 -1.90 15.99 -4.20
N PRO A 133 -2.94 16.84 -4.34
CA PRO A 133 -3.87 17.14 -3.26
C PRO A 133 -4.45 15.86 -2.67
N SER A 134 -4.15 15.59 -1.41
CA SER A 134 -4.56 14.36 -0.72
C SER A 134 -4.69 14.60 0.78
N LYS A 135 -5.48 13.78 1.48
CA LYS A 135 -5.68 13.85 2.91
C LYS A 135 -5.09 12.61 3.58
N THR A 136 -4.22 12.80 4.56
CA THR A 136 -3.58 11.71 5.29
C THR A 136 -4.27 11.48 6.63
N TYR A 137 -4.49 10.21 6.95
CA TYR A 137 -5.03 9.70 8.21
C TYR A 137 -4.02 8.74 8.83
N THR A 138 -3.82 8.83 10.13
CA THR A 138 -2.85 8.00 10.84
C THR A 138 -3.56 7.10 11.86
N MET A 139 -3.31 5.80 11.78
CA MET A 139 -3.74 4.81 12.76
C MET A 139 -2.65 4.62 13.82
N ASN A 140 -2.99 4.79 15.09
CA ASN A 140 -2.03 4.69 16.20
C ASN A 140 -1.74 3.23 16.57
N GLU A 141 -0.47 2.92 16.85
CA GLU A 141 0.00 1.59 17.23
C GLU A 141 -0.35 0.48 16.22
N VAL A 142 -0.28 0.84 14.92
CA VAL A 142 -0.58 -0.04 13.78
C VAL A 142 0.59 -0.03 12.82
N GLY A 143 0.97 -1.20 12.31
CA GLY A 143 1.99 -1.37 11.28
C GLY A 143 1.42 -1.34 9.86
N HIS A 144 2.08 -2.08 8.96
CA HIS A 144 1.73 -2.13 7.54
C HIS A 144 0.43 -2.88 7.26
N PHE A 145 0.08 -3.84 8.10
CA PHE A 145 -1.11 -4.68 7.92
C PHE A 145 -2.29 -4.18 8.75
N SER A 146 -2.66 -2.92 8.55
CA SER A 146 -3.72 -2.25 9.31
C SER A 146 -5.04 -3.03 9.33
N PHE A 147 -5.39 -3.69 8.23
CA PHE A 147 -6.60 -4.53 8.12
C PHE A 147 -6.55 -5.81 9.00
N LEU A 148 -5.36 -6.22 9.47
CA LEU A 148 -5.17 -7.31 10.42
C LEU A 148 -4.96 -6.83 11.85
N GLU A 149 -4.30 -5.68 12.01
CA GLU A 149 -3.89 -5.18 13.33
C GLU A 149 -5.00 -4.39 14.01
N ASP A 150 -5.77 -3.60 13.26
CA ASP A 150 -6.94 -2.88 13.75
C ASP A 150 -8.02 -2.71 12.67
N PRO A 151 -8.75 -3.80 12.32
CA PRO A 151 -9.76 -3.77 11.27
C PRO A 151 -10.95 -2.86 11.59
N LEU A 152 -11.25 -2.66 12.87
CA LEU A 152 -12.39 -1.82 13.28
C LEU A 152 -12.09 -0.35 13.03
N GLU A 153 -10.91 0.15 13.44
CA GLU A 153 -10.51 1.54 13.18
C GLU A 153 -10.33 1.77 11.68
N LEU A 154 -9.72 0.84 10.94
CA LEU A 154 -9.60 0.95 9.50
C LEU A 154 -10.97 1.05 8.82
N SER A 155 -11.93 0.18 9.19
CA SER A 155 -13.29 0.20 8.65
C SER A 155 -14.00 1.51 8.93
N LYS A 156 -13.85 2.05 10.14
CA LYS A 156 -14.41 3.35 10.54
C LYS A 156 -13.84 4.48 9.68
N LEU A 157 -12.51 4.57 9.53
CA LEU A 157 -11.85 5.58 8.70
C LEU A 157 -12.32 5.50 7.25
N ILE A 158 -12.37 4.31 6.67
CA ILE A 158 -12.89 4.13 5.30
C ILE A 158 -14.32 4.63 5.20
N SER A 159 -15.19 4.30 6.16
CA SER A 159 -16.60 4.73 6.15
C SER A 159 -16.76 6.25 6.30
N GLU A 160 -15.85 6.92 6.97
CA GLU A 160 -15.84 8.40 7.10
C GLU A 160 -15.32 9.12 5.83
N ILE A 161 -14.57 8.41 4.99
CA ILE A 161 -13.97 8.96 3.76
C ILE A 161 -14.92 8.82 2.56
N VAL A 162 -15.68 7.74 2.49
CA VAL A 162 -16.60 7.41 1.38
C VAL A 162 -17.92 8.16 1.53
#